data_84cbc4a51576e0de27b46d7f4b0d46fc
#
_entry.id   84cbc4a51576e0de27b46d7f4b0d46fc
#
_cell.length_a   1.000
_cell.length_b   1.000
_cell.length_c   1.000
_cell.angle_alpha   90.00
_cell.angle_beta   90.00
_cell.angle_gamma   90.00
#
_symmetry.space_group_name_H-M   'P 1'
#
loop_
_entity.id
_entity.type
_entity.pdbx_description
1 polymer ?
#
loop_
_entity_poly.entity_id
_entity_poly.type
_entity_poly.pdbx_seq_one_letter_code
_entity_poly.pdbx_strand_id
1 'polypeptide(L)'
;MPKKKVLLVLLLLPLVSALLLSLPFLVEGVWFIALIALLPLLAAEEIATRRGIKGFWAIYYLAFLIWNLLTTWWVYLATPPGAIAAFTINALQMSLVFGLFRRMRRLTGGFLPYLFLIITWLAWEHCYFNWHVSWPWLVLGNSFATSLSIIQWYEYTGVLGGSLWVLLTNALLFRIIKMKCNGERVALSALSAALVILLPIVASLLIDASLKREIEQEGESGPRAVFAIIQPNIDPYSDKFGGMSQSAQTTQLLQLSAEALDNMPTLGDSSTIVLSPETFLSPDGSRNSLLLEYAPLENSSFRRIYDFATNRGVDYIVGGVTYSIDETAAKRNTHNTAAMIFREGAIEYYHKSKLVIMAESTPFVGIFKPLEKFAIDLGGSVGSFTTQKERSIFSTSNGVKIGTAICYESVYGDFYREYILKGANVMSIITNDGWWGNTPGHRQHLHYASLRAIETRRAIARCANTGISAFIDKSGRIVAASEWWKPQYLNGSLPLEERLTFFVTNGDVIGRVALFLFWLLLIMGVVRALTRGKLSPQGKE
;
A
#
# COMPACT_ATOMS: atom_id res chain seq x y z
N MET A 1 6.87 9.61 42.68
CA MET A 1 7.12 10.78 41.80
C MET A 1 6.08 11.87 42.04
N PRO A 2 6.49 13.17 42.12
CA PRO A 2 5.57 14.32 42.19
C PRO A 2 4.65 14.37 40.96
N LYS A 3 3.42 14.92 41.11
CA LYS A 3 2.41 14.97 40.02
C LYS A 3 2.95 15.56 38.72
N LYS A 4 3.73 16.65 38.78
CA LYS A 4 4.34 17.29 37.59
C LYS A 4 5.30 16.36 36.84
N LYS A 5 6.15 15.60 37.55
CA LYS A 5 7.06 14.61 36.92
C LYS A 5 6.30 13.45 36.27
N VAL A 6 5.19 13.00 36.87
CA VAL A 6 4.35 11.95 36.29
C VAL A 6 3.72 12.43 34.97
N LEU A 7 3.15 13.64 34.96
CA LEU A 7 2.56 14.21 33.75
C LEU A 7 3.60 14.36 32.64
N LEU A 8 4.79 14.84 32.95
CA LEU A 8 5.88 14.96 31.99
C LEU A 8 6.24 13.59 31.36
N VAL A 9 6.39 12.54 32.19
CA VAL A 9 6.68 11.19 31.71
C VAL A 9 5.55 10.64 30.83
N LEU A 10 4.29 10.89 31.19
CA LEU A 10 3.13 10.47 30.41
C LEU A 10 2.98 11.20 29.07
N LEU A 11 3.56 12.38 28.92
CA LEU A 11 3.63 13.08 27.64
C LEU A 11 4.84 12.62 26.81
N LEU A 12 6.01 12.50 27.43
CA LEU A 12 7.25 12.17 26.73
C LEU A 12 7.27 10.74 26.18
N LEU A 13 6.85 9.72 26.94
CA LEU A 13 6.93 8.34 26.50
C LEU A 13 6.06 8.05 25.24
N PRO A 14 4.79 8.48 25.15
CA PRO A 14 4.01 8.33 23.93
C PRO A 14 4.58 9.09 22.73
N LEU A 15 5.16 10.29 22.96
CA LEU A 15 5.87 11.03 21.92
C LEU A 15 7.09 10.26 21.40
N VAL A 16 7.87 9.65 22.29
CA VAL A 16 8.99 8.77 21.90
C VAL A 16 8.48 7.60 21.07
N SER A 17 7.35 6.97 21.46
CA SER A 17 6.76 5.91 20.63
C SER A 17 6.36 6.41 19.23
N ALA A 18 5.77 7.59 19.11
CA ALA A 18 5.42 8.18 17.83
C ALA A 18 6.64 8.39 16.93
N LEU A 19 7.74 8.89 17.50
CA LEU A 19 9.01 9.06 16.79
C LEU A 19 9.60 7.70 16.35
N LEU A 20 9.65 6.71 17.27
CA LEU A 20 10.17 5.39 16.97
C LEU A 20 9.32 4.66 15.91
N LEU A 21 8.00 4.80 15.94
CA LEU A 21 7.10 4.24 14.91
C LEU A 21 7.31 4.89 13.53
N SER A 22 7.70 6.17 13.49
CA SER A 22 7.91 6.89 12.23
C SER A 22 9.23 6.51 11.54
N LEU A 23 10.29 6.23 12.30
CA LEU A 23 11.64 6.02 11.75
C LEU A 23 11.72 4.92 10.69
N PRO A 24 11.15 3.71 10.86
CA PRO A 24 11.25 2.67 9.85
C PRO A 24 10.56 2.98 8.52
N PHE A 25 9.63 3.95 8.50
CA PHE A 25 8.97 4.41 7.28
C PHE A 25 9.74 5.54 6.57
N LEU A 26 10.66 6.21 7.27
CA LEU A 26 11.35 7.42 6.79
C LEU A 26 12.84 7.20 6.53
N VAL A 27 13.43 6.21 7.22
CA VAL A 27 14.88 5.97 7.19
C VAL A 27 15.12 4.50 6.85
N GLU A 28 15.92 4.24 5.83
CA GLU A 28 16.28 2.89 5.42
C GLU A 28 17.21 2.22 6.44
N GLY A 29 17.11 0.90 6.56
CA GLY A 29 17.99 0.09 7.41
C GLY A 29 17.66 0.09 8.91
N VAL A 30 16.71 0.90 9.38
CA VAL A 30 16.36 1.01 10.81
C VAL A 30 15.10 0.20 11.19
N TRP A 31 14.75 -0.79 10.41
CA TRP A 31 13.59 -1.67 10.59
C TRP A 31 13.42 -2.24 12.00
N PHE A 32 14.55 -2.57 12.68
CA PHE A 32 14.56 -3.15 14.03
C PHE A 32 13.93 -2.23 15.09
N ILE A 33 13.86 -0.92 14.82
CA ILE A 33 13.21 0.06 15.70
C ILE A 33 11.71 -0.25 15.83
N ALA A 34 11.05 -0.77 14.79
CA ALA A 34 9.64 -1.16 14.87
C ALA A 34 9.39 -2.20 15.98
N LEU A 35 10.36 -3.10 16.23
CA LEU A 35 10.25 -4.17 17.23
C LEU A 35 10.27 -3.66 18.69
N ILE A 36 10.61 -2.41 18.91
CA ILE A 36 10.65 -1.76 20.25
C ILE A 36 9.81 -0.48 20.32
N ALA A 37 9.22 -0.04 19.22
CA ALA A 37 8.61 1.28 19.08
C ALA A 37 7.39 1.51 19.98
N LEU A 38 6.65 0.44 20.34
CA LEU A 38 5.49 0.54 21.22
C LEU A 38 5.85 0.46 22.73
N LEU A 39 7.08 0.09 23.10
CA LEU A 39 7.48 -0.06 24.49
C LEU A 39 7.25 1.21 25.34
N PRO A 40 7.62 2.43 24.88
CA PRO A 40 7.38 3.63 25.66
C PRO A 40 5.88 3.91 25.85
N LEU A 41 5.05 3.68 24.83
CA LEU A 41 3.59 3.85 24.93
C LEU A 41 2.97 2.86 25.93
N LEU A 42 3.40 1.60 25.89
CA LEU A 42 2.98 0.57 26.85
C LEU A 42 3.42 0.89 28.27
N ALA A 43 4.62 1.45 28.45
CA ALA A 43 5.11 1.92 29.75
C ALA A 43 4.29 3.11 30.28
N ALA A 44 3.97 4.07 29.43
CA ALA A 44 3.10 5.18 29.79
C ALA A 44 1.71 4.70 30.21
N GLU A 45 1.16 3.73 29.48
CA GLU A 45 -0.14 3.11 29.79
C GLU A 45 -0.12 2.38 31.14
N GLU A 46 0.95 1.65 31.44
CA GLU A 46 1.16 1.00 32.77
C GLU A 46 1.13 2.03 33.90
N ILE A 47 1.88 3.14 33.74
CA ILE A 47 1.92 4.22 34.72
C ILE A 47 0.54 4.87 34.88
N ALA A 48 -0.13 5.17 33.76
CA ALA A 48 -1.45 5.79 33.77
C ALA A 48 -2.51 4.90 34.46
N THR A 49 -2.46 3.60 34.21
CA THR A 49 -3.38 2.62 34.82
C THR A 49 -3.12 2.46 36.30
N ARG A 50 -1.85 2.29 36.75
CA ARG A 50 -1.48 2.19 38.17
C ARG A 50 -1.82 3.45 38.98
N ARG A 51 -1.82 4.61 38.30
CA ARG A 51 -2.13 5.92 38.93
C ARG A 51 -3.60 6.34 38.79
N GLY A 52 -4.44 5.55 38.15
CA GLY A 52 -5.86 5.87 37.94
C GLY A 52 -6.12 7.09 37.06
N ILE A 53 -5.21 7.43 36.13
CA ILE A 53 -5.31 8.65 35.31
C ILE A 53 -6.41 8.48 34.27
N LYS A 54 -7.44 9.33 34.35
CA LYS A 54 -8.65 9.23 33.51
C LYS A 54 -8.43 9.77 32.10
N GLY A 55 -7.78 10.89 31.89
CA GLY A 55 -7.61 11.59 30.59
C GLY A 55 -6.53 11.03 29.65
N PHE A 56 -5.96 9.86 29.90
CA PHE A 56 -4.83 9.33 29.12
C PHE A 56 -5.16 9.04 27.65
N TRP A 57 -6.45 8.92 27.29
CA TRP A 57 -6.89 8.73 25.90
C TRP A 57 -6.42 9.85 24.97
N ALA A 58 -6.46 11.09 25.41
CA ALA A 58 -6.01 12.23 24.61
C ALA A 58 -4.49 12.16 24.31
N ILE A 59 -3.71 11.60 25.25
CA ILE A 59 -2.26 11.50 25.12
C ILE A 59 -1.88 10.44 24.08
N TYR A 60 -2.50 9.24 24.10
CA TYR A 60 -2.19 8.25 23.08
C TYR A 60 -2.83 8.59 21.73
N TYR A 61 -3.96 9.29 21.68
CA TYR A 61 -4.48 9.85 20.44
C TYR A 61 -3.47 10.84 19.82
N LEU A 62 -2.92 11.74 20.62
CA LEU A 62 -1.90 12.67 20.16
C LEU A 62 -0.64 11.93 19.66
N ALA A 63 -0.23 10.86 20.32
CA ALA A 63 0.92 10.07 19.86
C ALA A 63 0.66 9.43 18.49
N PHE A 64 -0.51 8.82 18.27
CA PHE A 64 -0.87 8.28 16.96
C PHE A 64 -1.06 9.37 15.91
N LEU A 65 -1.60 10.53 16.27
CA LEU A 65 -1.70 11.67 15.35
C LEU A 65 -0.32 12.17 14.93
N ILE A 66 0.63 12.29 15.86
CA ILE A 66 2.02 12.69 15.58
C ILE A 66 2.69 11.66 14.67
N TRP A 67 2.50 10.35 14.92
CA TRP A 67 3.01 9.32 14.04
C TRP A 67 2.47 9.45 12.60
N ASN A 68 1.16 9.63 12.43
CA ASN A 68 0.55 9.88 11.13
C ASN A 68 1.15 11.12 10.45
N LEU A 69 1.22 12.23 11.16
CA LEU A 69 1.76 13.49 10.65
C LEU A 69 3.22 13.36 10.22
N LEU A 70 4.08 12.78 11.05
CA LEU A 70 5.51 12.64 10.74
C LEU A 70 5.75 11.76 9.51
N THR A 71 4.94 10.72 9.33
CA THR A 71 5.17 9.70 8.31
C THR A 71 4.49 10.02 6.99
N THR A 72 3.33 10.70 7.01
CA THR A 72 2.48 10.87 5.82
C THR A 72 2.07 12.33 5.57
N TRP A 73 2.77 13.32 6.14
CA TRP A 73 2.50 14.75 5.95
C TRP A 73 2.42 15.18 4.47
N TRP A 74 3.14 14.50 3.61
CA TRP A 74 3.22 14.78 2.18
C TRP A 74 1.88 14.62 1.44
N VAL A 75 0.93 13.87 1.99
CA VAL A 75 -0.44 13.75 1.43
C VAL A 75 -1.11 15.12 1.36
N TYR A 76 -0.73 16.05 2.24
CA TYR A 76 -1.26 17.42 2.24
C TYR A 76 -0.97 18.16 0.94
N LEU A 77 0.13 17.86 0.25
CA LEU A 77 0.48 18.47 -1.03
C LEU A 77 -0.51 18.09 -2.13
N ALA A 78 -1.01 16.86 -2.10
CA ALA A 78 -1.97 16.37 -3.09
C ALA A 78 -3.41 16.76 -2.74
N THR A 79 -3.82 16.65 -1.48
CA THR A 79 -5.20 16.92 -1.05
C THR A 79 -5.24 17.37 0.40
N PRO A 80 -5.21 18.70 0.69
CA PRO A 80 -5.22 19.19 2.07
C PRO A 80 -6.39 18.68 2.92
N PRO A 81 -7.66 18.69 2.46
CA PRO A 81 -8.76 18.15 3.25
C PRO A 81 -8.67 16.64 3.45
N GLY A 82 -8.25 15.90 2.40
CA GLY A 82 -8.03 14.45 2.47
C GLY A 82 -6.93 14.09 3.45
N ALA A 83 -5.84 14.83 3.48
CA ALA A 83 -4.73 14.65 4.41
C ALA A 83 -5.16 14.84 5.87
N ILE A 84 -5.88 15.93 6.17
CA ILE A 84 -6.39 16.21 7.53
C ILE A 84 -7.32 15.07 7.97
N ALA A 85 -8.22 14.62 7.09
CA ALA A 85 -9.10 13.49 7.37
C ALA A 85 -8.30 12.19 7.58
N ALA A 86 -7.32 11.89 6.73
CA ALA A 86 -6.47 10.71 6.86
C ALA A 86 -5.73 10.70 8.19
N PHE A 87 -5.06 11.79 8.57
CA PHE A 87 -4.30 11.84 9.83
C PHE A 87 -5.19 11.70 11.06
N THR A 88 -6.30 12.44 11.10
CA THR A 88 -7.19 12.48 12.27
C THR A 88 -8.01 11.20 12.43
N ILE A 89 -8.60 10.71 11.35
CA ILE A 89 -9.45 9.50 11.37
C ILE A 89 -8.58 8.26 11.62
N ASN A 90 -7.41 8.16 10.99
CA ASN A 90 -6.51 7.02 11.20
C ASN A 90 -6.00 6.99 12.65
N ALA A 91 -5.55 8.13 13.18
CA ALA A 91 -5.16 8.24 14.59
C ALA A 91 -6.31 7.90 15.55
N LEU A 92 -7.55 8.29 15.22
CA LEU A 92 -8.73 7.95 16.02
C LEU A 92 -8.98 6.43 16.03
N GLN A 93 -8.91 5.75 14.88
CA GLN A 93 -9.07 4.31 14.77
C GLN A 93 -8.02 3.56 15.59
N MET A 94 -6.74 3.92 15.45
CA MET A 94 -5.65 3.37 16.26
C MET A 94 -5.89 3.58 17.76
N SER A 95 -6.43 4.74 18.11
CA SER A 95 -6.76 5.09 19.50
C SER A 95 -7.94 4.28 20.05
N LEU A 96 -8.92 3.95 19.22
CA LEU A 96 -10.02 3.05 19.59
C LEU A 96 -9.49 1.65 19.88
N VAL A 97 -8.63 1.11 19.02
CA VAL A 97 -7.96 -0.19 19.23
C VAL A 97 -7.19 -0.20 20.56
N PHE A 98 -6.38 0.83 20.80
CA PHE A 98 -5.61 0.94 22.04
C PHE A 98 -6.50 1.18 23.28
N GLY A 99 -7.62 1.87 23.10
CA GLY A 99 -8.64 2.07 24.14
C GLY A 99 -9.32 0.76 24.55
N LEU A 100 -9.64 -0.12 23.59
CA LEU A 100 -10.15 -1.47 23.84
C LEU A 100 -9.16 -2.32 24.63
N PHE A 101 -7.88 -2.28 24.28
CA PHE A 101 -6.81 -2.89 25.06
C PHE A 101 -6.81 -2.41 26.51
N ARG A 102 -6.86 -1.09 26.74
CA ARG A 102 -6.92 -0.53 28.10
C ARG A 102 -8.17 -0.99 28.86
N ARG A 103 -9.30 -1.14 28.19
CA ARG A 103 -10.51 -1.67 28.81
C ARG A 103 -10.32 -3.13 29.21
N MET A 104 -9.74 -3.95 28.34
CA MET A 104 -9.46 -5.36 28.59
C MET A 104 -8.49 -5.52 29.79
N ARG A 105 -7.47 -4.68 29.92
CA ARG A 105 -6.56 -4.68 31.09
C ARG A 105 -7.25 -4.49 32.43
N ARG A 106 -8.33 -3.72 32.47
CA ARG A 106 -9.11 -3.52 33.71
C ARG A 106 -9.98 -4.73 34.05
N LEU A 107 -10.30 -5.55 33.07
CA LEU A 107 -11.16 -6.72 33.21
C LEU A 107 -10.39 -8.02 33.41
N THR A 108 -9.13 -8.07 32.99
CA THR A 108 -8.31 -9.28 32.96
C THR A 108 -6.90 -9.00 33.49
N GLY A 109 -6.15 -10.06 33.76
CA GLY A 109 -4.75 -10.00 34.22
C GLY A 109 -3.80 -10.77 33.30
N GLY A 110 -2.54 -10.84 33.70
CA GLY A 110 -1.51 -11.61 33.01
C GLY A 110 -1.18 -11.07 31.62
N PHE A 111 -0.97 -11.96 30.67
CA PHE A 111 -0.65 -11.63 29.26
C PHE A 111 -1.88 -11.42 28.37
N LEU A 112 -3.06 -11.84 28.81
CA LEU A 112 -4.29 -11.82 28.01
C LEU A 112 -4.65 -10.44 27.44
N PRO A 113 -4.49 -9.30 28.15
CA PRO A 113 -4.71 -7.97 27.57
C PRO A 113 -3.78 -7.67 26.39
N TYR A 114 -2.54 -8.09 26.44
CA TYR A 114 -1.57 -7.88 25.35
C TYR A 114 -1.91 -8.77 24.14
N LEU A 115 -2.32 -10.00 24.37
CA LEU A 115 -2.85 -10.86 23.31
C LEU A 115 -4.08 -10.21 22.66
N PHE A 116 -4.97 -9.62 23.45
CA PHE A 116 -6.13 -8.89 22.95
C PHE A 116 -5.73 -7.65 22.12
N LEU A 117 -4.66 -6.92 22.52
CA LEU A 117 -4.13 -5.80 21.72
C LEU A 117 -3.66 -6.30 20.35
N ILE A 118 -2.85 -7.37 20.32
CA ILE A 118 -2.32 -7.97 19.08
C ILE A 118 -3.48 -8.35 18.15
N ILE A 119 -4.42 -9.12 18.66
CA ILE A 119 -5.57 -9.63 17.91
C ILE A 119 -6.44 -8.48 17.40
N THR A 120 -6.74 -7.49 18.24
CA THR A 120 -7.60 -6.35 17.86
C THR A 120 -6.93 -5.47 16.82
N TRP A 121 -5.61 -5.27 16.91
CA TRP A 121 -4.85 -4.48 15.95
C TRP A 121 -4.82 -5.16 14.58
N LEU A 122 -4.50 -6.45 14.53
CA LEU A 122 -4.50 -7.23 13.29
C LEU A 122 -5.90 -7.33 12.66
N ALA A 123 -6.93 -7.53 13.46
CA ALA A 123 -8.32 -7.54 12.99
C ALA A 123 -8.72 -6.18 12.41
N TRP A 124 -8.28 -5.08 13.04
CA TRP A 124 -8.50 -3.73 12.53
C TRP A 124 -7.76 -3.50 11.21
N GLU A 125 -6.47 -3.83 11.10
CA GLU A 125 -5.70 -3.68 9.86
C GLU A 125 -6.35 -4.50 8.72
N HIS A 126 -6.79 -5.73 9.00
CA HIS A 126 -7.50 -6.57 8.03
C HIS A 126 -8.80 -5.93 7.52
N CYS A 127 -9.66 -5.47 8.43
CA CYS A 127 -10.91 -4.78 8.06
C CYS A 127 -10.62 -3.48 7.32
N TYR A 128 -9.56 -2.77 7.70
CA TYR A 128 -9.20 -1.48 7.14
C TYR A 128 -8.79 -1.56 5.67
N PHE A 129 -8.20 -2.64 5.20
CA PHE A 129 -7.92 -2.86 3.76
C PHE A 129 -9.19 -2.90 2.90
N ASN A 130 -10.33 -3.28 3.47
CA ASN A 130 -11.59 -3.46 2.74
C ASN A 130 -12.67 -2.42 3.09
N TRP A 131 -12.34 -1.42 3.88
CA TRP A 131 -13.27 -0.38 4.27
C TRP A 131 -13.34 0.75 3.23
N HIS A 132 -14.48 1.46 3.17
CA HIS A 132 -14.68 2.58 2.23
C HIS A 132 -13.77 3.79 2.50
N VAL A 133 -13.32 3.97 3.74
CA VAL A 133 -12.37 5.02 4.14
C VAL A 133 -11.02 4.38 4.46
N SER A 134 -10.48 3.63 3.51
CA SER A 134 -9.24 2.89 3.65
C SER A 134 -8.02 3.76 3.37
N TRP A 135 -7.08 3.78 4.31
CA TRP A 135 -5.76 4.39 4.17
C TRP A 135 -4.69 3.49 4.82
N PRO A 136 -4.40 2.29 4.23
CA PRO A 136 -3.55 1.27 4.85
C PRO A 136 -2.05 1.58 4.75
N TRP A 137 -1.67 2.84 4.61
CA TRP A 137 -0.28 3.25 4.43
C TRP A 137 0.60 2.90 5.63
N LEU A 138 0.07 3.09 6.84
CA LEU A 138 0.77 2.86 8.11
C LEU A 138 0.46 1.48 8.74
N VAL A 139 0.12 0.47 7.94
CA VAL A 139 0.12 -0.92 8.40
C VAL A 139 1.50 -1.26 8.93
N LEU A 140 1.58 -1.79 10.16
CA LEU A 140 2.88 -1.98 10.84
C LEU A 140 3.86 -2.84 10.04
N GLY A 141 3.37 -3.83 9.29
CA GLY A 141 4.20 -4.64 8.41
C GLY A 141 4.84 -3.90 7.25
N ASN A 142 4.29 -2.75 6.84
CA ASN A 142 4.90 -1.91 5.81
C ASN A 142 6.20 -1.24 6.28
N SER A 143 6.44 -1.17 7.59
CA SER A 143 7.68 -0.64 8.17
C SER A 143 8.96 -1.38 7.74
N PHE A 144 8.82 -2.56 7.15
CA PHE A 144 9.94 -3.37 6.65
C PHE A 144 10.18 -3.24 5.15
N ALA A 145 9.47 -2.35 4.45
CA ALA A 145 9.48 -2.26 2.99
C ALA A 145 10.87 -1.95 2.37
N THR A 146 11.78 -1.38 3.15
CA THR A 146 13.18 -1.12 2.73
C THR A 146 14.17 -2.21 3.16
N SER A 147 13.71 -3.27 3.84
CA SER A 147 14.57 -4.29 4.42
C SER A 147 14.17 -5.69 3.94
N LEU A 148 14.23 -5.86 2.62
CA LEU A 148 13.62 -6.99 1.90
C LEU A 148 14.17 -8.36 2.30
N SER A 149 15.46 -8.45 2.62
CA SER A 149 16.11 -9.73 2.98
C SER A 149 15.59 -10.36 4.28
N ILE A 150 14.92 -9.57 5.15
CA ILE A 150 14.41 -10.07 6.44
C ILE A 150 12.91 -10.40 6.41
N ILE A 151 12.24 -10.15 5.29
CA ILE A 151 10.78 -10.33 5.13
C ILE A 151 10.40 -11.26 3.97
N GLN A 152 11.30 -12.07 3.44
CA GLN A 152 11.01 -12.96 2.32
C GLN A 152 9.87 -13.95 2.64
N TRP A 153 9.61 -14.22 3.91
CA TRP A 153 8.48 -15.03 4.39
C TRP A 153 7.10 -14.35 4.23
N TYR A 154 7.03 -13.08 3.73
CA TYR A 154 5.75 -12.47 3.35
C TYR A 154 5.04 -13.23 2.22
N GLU A 155 5.73 -14.07 1.45
CA GLU A 155 5.09 -14.98 0.50
C GLU A 155 4.11 -15.97 1.16
N TYR A 156 4.23 -16.16 2.50
CA TYR A 156 3.31 -16.99 3.30
C TYR A 156 2.25 -16.16 4.03
N THR A 157 2.59 -14.99 4.52
CA THR A 157 1.80 -14.28 5.51
C THR A 157 1.25 -12.94 5.03
N GLY A 158 1.77 -12.40 3.93
CA GLY A 158 1.57 -11.01 3.56
C GLY A 158 2.13 -10.05 4.62
N VAL A 159 1.85 -8.78 4.46
CA VAL A 159 2.33 -7.71 5.38
C VAL A 159 1.78 -7.85 6.80
N LEU A 160 0.60 -8.49 6.99
CA LEU A 160 0.05 -8.67 8.34
C LEU A 160 0.88 -9.61 9.21
N GLY A 161 1.70 -10.48 8.62
CA GLY A 161 2.74 -11.21 9.33
C GLY A 161 3.76 -10.28 9.98
N GLY A 162 4.19 -9.23 9.27
CA GLY A 162 5.06 -8.20 9.83
C GLY A 162 4.41 -7.41 10.97
N SER A 163 3.13 -7.06 10.83
CA SER A 163 2.36 -6.44 11.91
C SER A 163 2.29 -7.33 13.15
N LEU A 164 2.02 -8.63 12.96
CA LEU A 164 2.04 -9.61 14.04
C LEU A 164 3.43 -9.66 14.72
N TRP A 165 4.50 -9.67 13.93
CA TRP A 165 5.88 -9.70 14.43
C TRP A 165 6.20 -8.49 15.29
N VAL A 166 5.86 -7.28 14.84
CA VAL A 166 6.02 -6.03 15.60
C VAL A 166 5.26 -6.09 16.92
N LEU A 167 3.97 -6.40 16.85
CA LEU A 167 3.09 -6.38 18.02
C LEU A 167 3.49 -7.42 19.06
N LEU A 168 3.78 -8.65 18.62
CA LEU A 168 4.17 -9.76 19.51
C LEU A 168 5.51 -9.48 20.17
N THR A 169 6.49 -8.98 19.41
CA THR A 169 7.82 -8.64 19.95
C THR A 169 7.70 -7.56 21.01
N ASN A 170 7.00 -6.44 20.71
CA ASN A 170 6.80 -5.37 21.69
C ASN A 170 6.09 -5.87 22.96
N ALA A 171 5.06 -6.71 22.83
CA ALA A 171 4.33 -7.27 23.97
C ALA A 171 5.21 -8.18 24.85
N LEU A 172 6.03 -9.05 24.24
CA LEU A 172 6.94 -9.95 24.95
C LEU A 172 8.06 -9.17 25.65
N LEU A 173 8.69 -8.23 24.97
CA LEU A 173 9.74 -7.38 25.55
C LEU A 173 9.18 -6.55 26.72
N PHE A 174 8.00 -5.99 26.56
CA PHE A 174 7.35 -5.27 27.66
C PHE A 174 7.02 -6.17 28.85
N ARG A 175 6.59 -7.41 28.61
CA ARG A 175 6.40 -8.43 29.66
C ARG A 175 7.69 -8.70 30.41
N ILE A 176 8.82 -8.88 29.70
CA ILE A 176 10.14 -9.09 30.32
C ILE A 176 10.52 -7.92 31.21
N ILE A 177 10.35 -6.69 30.76
CA ILE A 177 10.60 -5.47 31.54
C ILE A 177 9.78 -5.50 32.84
N LYS A 178 8.48 -5.81 32.77
CA LYS A 178 7.61 -5.89 33.95
C LYS A 178 8.05 -6.98 34.93
N MET A 179 8.34 -8.18 34.44
CA MET A 179 8.81 -9.29 35.27
C MET A 179 10.11 -8.93 35.97
N LYS A 180 11.07 -8.32 35.26
CA LYS A 180 12.33 -7.86 35.85
C LYS A 180 12.11 -6.80 36.94
N CYS A 181 11.22 -5.83 36.71
CA CYS A 181 10.85 -4.83 37.70
C CYS A 181 10.17 -5.43 38.94
N ASN A 182 9.49 -6.57 38.79
CA ASN A 182 8.86 -7.29 39.89
C ASN A 182 9.81 -8.30 40.59
N GLY A 183 11.07 -8.44 40.18
CA GLY A 183 11.99 -9.44 40.69
C GLY A 183 11.72 -10.88 40.24
N GLU A 184 10.90 -11.07 39.20
CA GLU A 184 10.56 -12.39 38.66
C GLU A 184 11.63 -12.96 37.73
N ARG A 185 11.70 -14.28 37.60
CA ARG A 185 12.61 -14.95 36.65
C ARG A 185 12.17 -14.71 35.21
N VAL A 186 13.07 -14.19 34.37
CA VAL A 186 12.77 -13.78 32.98
C VAL A 186 13.27 -14.75 31.91
N ALA A 187 14.04 -15.78 32.27
CA ALA A 187 14.77 -16.63 31.32
C ALA A 187 13.87 -17.23 30.22
N LEU A 188 12.74 -17.84 30.56
CA LEU A 188 11.82 -18.43 29.59
C LEU A 188 11.17 -17.37 28.69
N SER A 189 10.77 -16.23 29.26
CA SER A 189 10.19 -15.13 28.49
C SER A 189 11.24 -14.49 27.56
N ALA A 190 12.49 -14.38 28.00
CA ALA A 190 13.60 -13.90 27.17
C ALA A 190 13.89 -14.86 26.02
N LEU A 191 13.92 -16.18 26.28
CA LEU A 191 14.06 -17.18 25.23
C LEU A 191 12.90 -17.08 24.20
N SER A 192 11.66 -16.97 24.67
CA SER A 192 10.50 -16.79 23.78
C SER A 192 10.61 -15.52 22.92
N ALA A 193 11.04 -14.40 23.50
CA ALA A 193 11.25 -13.16 22.75
C ALA A 193 12.40 -13.31 21.72
N ALA A 194 13.51 -13.94 22.11
CA ALA A 194 14.62 -14.22 21.20
C ALA A 194 14.17 -15.09 20.01
N LEU A 195 13.40 -16.14 20.26
CA LEU A 195 12.87 -17.00 19.19
C LEU A 195 11.92 -16.22 18.26
N VAL A 196 11.01 -15.43 18.80
CA VAL A 196 10.08 -14.60 18.00
C VAL A 196 10.83 -13.58 17.15
N ILE A 197 11.96 -13.04 17.62
CA ILE A 197 12.77 -12.09 16.86
C ILE A 197 13.62 -12.82 15.82
N LEU A 198 14.32 -13.88 16.20
CA LEU A 198 15.36 -14.49 15.37
C LEU A 198 14.81 -15.46 14.33
N LEU A 199 13.78 -16.25 14.64
CA LEU A 199 13.25 -17.25 13.70
C LEU A 199 12.77 -16.65 12.37
N PRO A 200 11.98 -15.54 12.36
CA PRO A 200 11.58 -14.92 11.09
C PRO A 200 12.77 -14.38 10.29
N ILE A 201 13.79 -13.84 10.97
CA ILE A 201 15.01 -13.36 10.31
C ILE A 201 15.75 -14.51 9.66
N VAL A 202 16.02 -15.59 10.40
CA VAL A 202 16.74 -16.77 9.88
C VAL A 202 15.97 -17.39 8.72
N ALA A 203 14.65 -17.59 8.88
CA ALA A 203 13.81 -18.12 7.81
C ALA A 203 13.88 -17.25 6.56
N SER A 204 13.77 -15.92 6.72
CA SER A 204 13.87 -14.99 5.61
C SER A 204 15.22 -15.05 4.90
N LEU A 205 16.33 -15.07 5.65
CA LEU A 205 17.66 -15.13 5.06
C LEU A 205 17.88 -16.44 4.28
N LEU A 206 17.31 -17.57 4.75
CA LEU A 206 17.37 -18.85 4.03
C LEU A 206 16.56 -18.79 2.73
N ILE A 207 15.34 -18.22 2.76
CA ILE A 207 14.51 -18.01 1.58
C ILE A 207 15.23 -17.07 0.60
N ASP A 208 15.78 -15.95 1.09
CA ASP A 208 16.51 -14.98 0.26
C ASP A 208 17.72 -15.60 -0.44
N ALA A 209 18.49 -16.43 0.28
CA ALA A 209 19.64 -17.14 -0.28
C ALA A 209 19.23 -18.18 -1.34
N SER A 210 18.08 -18.85 -1.14
CA SER A 210 17.51 -19.78 -2.13
C SER A 210 17.07 -19.04 -3.39
N LEU A 211 16.33 -17.93 -3.22
CA LEU A 211 15.84 -17.11 -4.33
C LEU A 211 16.97 -16.49 -5.16
N LYS A 212 18.05 -16.04 -4.51
CA LYS A 212 19.22 -15.54 -5.23
C LYS A 212 19.80 -16.58 -6.16
N ARG A 213 19.99 -17.81 -5.67
CA ARG A 213 20.48 -18.93 -6.49
C ARG A 213 19.54 -19.27 -7.64
N GLU A 214 18.23 -19.28 -7.36
CA GLU A 214 17.20 -19.50 -8.38
C GLU A 214 17.27 -18.43 -9.47
N ILE A 215 17.30 -17.14 -9.12
CA ILE A 215 17.40 -16.02 -10.07
C ILE A 215 18.71 -16.09 -10.87
N GLU A 216 19.84 -16.43 -10.23
CA GLU A 216 21.14 -16.61 -10.90
C GLU A 216 21.13 -17.80 -11.87
N GLN A 217 20.46 -18.90 -11.52
CA GLN A 217 20.35 -20.09 -12.37
C GLN A 217 19.36 -19.91 -13.53
N GLU A 218 18.26 -19.21 -13.31
CA GLU A 218 17.31 -18.84 -14.37
C GLU A 218 17.99 -17.96 -15.42
N GLY A 219 18.85 -17.04 -15.01
CA GLY A 219 19.57 -16.13 -15.88
C GLY A 219 18.63 -15.47 -16.92
N GLU A 220 19.00 -15.56 -18.20
CA GLU A 220 18.20 -15.11 -19.33
C GLU A 220 17.45 -16.25 -20.05
N SER A 221 17.53 -17.47 -19.54
CA SER A 221 17.16 -18.71 -20.29
C SER A 221 15.69 -19.09 -20.21
N GLY A 222 14.84 -18.39 -19.44
CA GLY A 222 13.42 -18.69 -19.27
C GLY A 222 12.50 -17.81 -20.14
N PRO A 223 11.19 -18.09 -20.16
CA PRO A 223 10.21 -17.21 -20.80
C PRO A 223 10.21 -15.84 -20.10
N ARG A 224 10.29 -14.79 -20.90
CA ARG A 224 10.43 -13.41 -20.39
C ARG A 224 9.48 -12.46 -21.13
N ALA A 225 9.04 -11.43 -20.44
CA ALA A 225 8.38 -10.28 -21.03
C ALA A 225 9.38 -9.13 -21.17
N VAL A 226 9.42 -8.51 -22.32
CA VAL A 226 10.28 -7.36 -22.62
C VAL A 226 9.49 -6.08 -22.48
N PHE A 227 9.99 -5.14 -21.70
CA PHE A 227 9.32 -3.87 -21.45
C PHE A 227 10.18 -2.68 -21.86
N ALA A 228 9.50 -1.69 -22.48
CA ALA A 228 9.96 -0.31 -22.58
C ALA A 228 9.09 0.55 -21.66
N ILE A 229 9.63 0.97 -20.53
CA ILE A 229 8.93 1.82 -19.57
C ILE A 229 9.20 3.28 -19.92
N ILE A 230 8.16 4.06 -20.19
CA ILE A 230 8.30 5.45 -20.63
C ILE A 230 7.90 6.40 -19.52
N GLN A 231 8.84 7.21 -19.08
CA GLN A 231 8.67 8.29 -18.09
C GLN A 231 8.70 9.64 -18.79
N PRO A 232 7.56 10.21 -19.22
CA PRO A 232 7.53 11.44 -19.98
C PRO A 232 7.84 12.67 -19.13
N ASN A 233 7.72 12.59 -17.82
CA ASN A 233 7.98 13.66 -16.87
C ASN A 233 7.18 14.95 -17.14
N ILE A 234 5.89 14.82 -17.31
CA ILE A 234 4.97 15.95 -17.50
C ILE A 234 4.52 16.43 -16.12
N ASP A 235 4.83 17.67 -15.78
CA ASP A 235 4.49 18.25 -14.47
C ASP A 235 2.97 18.23 -14.25
N PRO A 236 2.46 17.53 -13.20
CA PRO A 236 1.03 17.47 -12.94
C PRO A 236 0.42 18.79 -12.50
N TYR A 237 1.21 19.76 -12.05
CA TYR A 237 0.72 21.05 -11.57
C TYR A 237 0.75 22.16 -12.63
N SER A 238 1.76 22.18 -13.51
CA SER A 238 1.92 23.25 -14.50
C SER A 238 1.55 22.81 -15.91
N ASP A 239 1.91 21.59 -16.33
CA ASP A 239 1.89 21.20 -17.73
C ASP A 239 0.71 20.30 -18.08
N LYS A 240 0.40 19.32 -17.22
CA LYS A 240 -0.54 18.24 -17.55
C LYS A 240 -1.96 18.72 -17.81
N PHE A 241 -2.48 19.65 -17.01
CA PHE A 241 -3.87 20.09 -17.03
C PHE A 241 -4.08 21.53 -17.50
N GLY A 242 -3.16 22.11 -18.26
CA GLY A 242 -3.37 23.44 -18.81
C GLY A 242 -2.15 24.12 -19.42
N GLY A 243 -0.92 23.70 -19.10
CA GLY A 243 0.30 24.29 -19.63
C GLY A 243 0.70 23.70 -20.98
N MET A 244 0.59 22.38 -21.15
CA MET A 244 0.94 21.65 -22.37
C MET A 244 -0.29 20.97 -22.97
N SER A 245 -0.53 21.17 -24.28
CA SER A 245 -1.65 20.49 -24.95
C SER A 245 -1.47 18.96 -24.93
N GLN A 246 -2.59 18.20 -24.87
CA GLN A 246 -2.54 16.74 -24.90
C GLN A 246 -1.81 16.21 -26.14
N SER A 247 -1.90 16.90 -27.29
CA SER A 247 -1.17 16.58 -28.51
C SER A 247 0.34 16.72 -28.33
N ALA A 248 0.82 17.77 -27.67
CA ALA A 248 2.25 17.98 -27.40
C ALA A 248 2.78 16.93 -26.40
N GLN A 249 2.02 16.64 -25.32
CA GLN A 249 2.33 15.56 -24.39
C GLN A 249 2.47 14.22 -25.13
N THR A 250 1.52 13.91 -26.04
CA THR A 250 1.55 12.67 -26.85
C THR A 250 2.77 12.63 -27.78
N THR A 251 3.18 13.76 -28.36
CA THR A 251 4.40 13.84 -29.18
C THR A 251 5.63 13.47 -28.37
N GLN A 252 5.77 14.03 -27.17
CA GLN A 252 6.88 13.72 -26.25
C GLN A 252 6.89 12.23 -25.83
N LEU A 253 5.72 11.68 -25.49
CA LEU A 253 5.59 10.25 -25.14
C LEU A 253 6.05 9.36 -26.29
N LEU A 254 5.55 9.62 -27.51
CA LEU A 254 5.87 8.80 -28.69
C LEU A 254 7.33 8.95 -29.12
N GLN A 255 7.92 10.13 -28.94
CA GLN A 255 9.35 10.32 -29.19
C GLN A 255 10.19 9.45 -28.24
N LEU A 256 9.93 9.52 -26.93
CA LEU A 256 10.62 8.66 -25.94
C LEU A 256 10.36 7.17 -26.19
N SER A 257 9.13 6.81 -26.63
CA SER A 257 8.80 5.43 -26.98
C SER A 257 9.60 4.95 -28.20
N ALA A 258 9.77 5.80 -29.22
CA ALA A 258 10.58 5.47 -30.39
C ALA A 258 12.06 5.31 -30.01
N GLU A 259 12.62 6.25 -29.25
CA GLU A 259 14.00 6.18 -28.75
C GLU A 259 14.23 4.91 -27.91
N ALA A 260 13.26 4.54 -27.04
CA ALA A 260 13.34 3.32 -26.25
C ALA A 260 13.39 2.07 -27.14
N LEU A 261 12.51 1.97 -28.13
CA LEU A 261 12.45 0.83 -29.07
C LEU A 261 13.68 0.75 -29.96
N ASP A 262 14.16 1.88 -30.47
CA ASP A 262 15.33 1.94 -31.36
C ASP A 262 16.64 1.57 -30.61
N ASN A 263 16.69 1.80 -29.28
CA ASN A 263 17.82 1.43 -28.41
C ASN A 263 17.59 0.10 -27.65
N MET A 264 16.57 -0.66 -28.00
CA MET A 264 16.30 -1.94 -27.36
C MET A 264 17.20 -3.03 -27.93
N PRO A 265 17.85 -3.85 -27.08
CA PRO A 265 18.55 -5.04 -27.56
C PRO A 265 17.58 -5.95 -28.31
N THR A 266 18.00 -6.49 -29.46
CA THR A 266 17.22 -7.45 -30.24
C THR A 266 17.08 -8.74 -29.43
N LEU A 267 15.95 -8.92 -28.76
CA LEU A 267 15.64 -10.09 -27.95
C LEU A 267 14.70 -11.05 -28.75
N GLY A 268 15.14 -11.58 -29.88
CA GLY A 268 14.42 -12.60 -30.65
C GLY A 268 12.94 -12.26 -30.93
N ASP A 269 12.07 -13.29 -30.99
CA ASP A 269 10.61 -13.17 -31.21
C ASP A 269 9.79 -12.68 -29.99
N SER A 270 10.45 -12.14 -28.96
CA SER A 270 9.78 -11.65 -27.75
C SER A 270 8.93 -10.42 -28.05
N SER A 271 7.65 -10.44 -27.72
CA SER A 271 6.83 -9.23 -27.82
C SER A 271 7.29 -8.16 -26.84
N THR A 272 7.57 -6.99 -27.38
CA THR A 272 7.87 -5.82 -26.59
C THR A 272 6.58 -5.16 -26.12
N ILE A 273 6.50 -4.84 -24.84
CA ILE A 273 5.39 -4.12 -24.21
C ILE A 273 5.88 -2.73 -23.85
N VAL A 274 5.30 -1.72 -24.48
CA VAL A 274 5.54 -0.33 -24.09
C VAL A 274 4.57 0.03 -22.97
N LEU A 275 5.11 0.59 -21.87
CA LEU A 275 4.32 0.94 -20.69
C LEU A 275 4.39 2.44 -20.44
N SER A 276 3.25 3.12 -20.44
CA SER A 276 3.13 4.54 -20.14
C SER A 276 2.34 4.81 -18.85
N PRO A 277 2.46 6.00 -18.23
CA PRO A 277 1.96 6.25 -16.88
C PRO A 277 0.45 6.40 -16.78
N GLU A 278 -0.05 6.36 -15.54
CA GLU A 278 -1.44 6.59 -15.16
C GLU A 278 -1.98 7.93 -15.66
N THR A 279 -3.26 7.94 -16.07
CA THR A 279 -4.00 9.13 -16.52
C THR A 279 -3.24 9.99 -17.53
N PHE A 280 -2.35 9.39 -18.34
CA PHE A 280 -1.60 10.11 -19.35
C PHE A 280 -2.55 10.80 -20.34
N LEU A 281 -3.54 10.06 -20.85
CA LEU A 281 -4.62 10.62 -21.66
C LEU A 281 -5.69 11.20 -20.76
N SER A 282 -5.80 12.52 -20.75
CA SER A 282 -6.78 13.26 -19.96
C SER A 282 -7.58 14.21 -20.86
N PRO A 283 -8.88 14.42 -20.62
CA PRO A 283 -9.67 15.37 -21.39
C PRO A 283 -9.13 16.81 -21.20
N ASP A 284 -9.00 17.54 -22.31
CA ASP A 284 -8.54 18.94 -22.35
C ASP A 284 -9.68 19.94 -22.60
N GLY A 285 -10.93 19.50 -22.43
CA GLY A 285 -12.13 20.30 -22.66
C GLY A 285 -12.61 20.31 -24.12
N SER A 286 -11.82 19.82 -25.07
CA SER A 286 -12.27 19.66 -26.46
C SER A 286 -13.09 18.36 -26.62
N ARG A 287 -14.04 18.36 -27.58
CA ARG A 287 -14.88 17.19 -27.84
C ARG A 287 -14.08 15.95 -28.27
N ASN A 288 -12.99 16.18 -29.00
CA ASN A 288 -12.12 15.12 -29.53
C ASN A 288 -11.06 14.66 -28.50
N SER A 289 -11.02 15.21 -27.29
CA SER A 289 -10.14 14.75 -26.21
C SER A 289 -10.76 13.63 -25.37
N LEU A 290 -12.08 13.41 -25.49
CA LEU A 290 -12.75 12.34 -24.74
C LEU A 290 -12.34 10.97 -25.30
N LEU A 291 -11.82 10.11 -24.46
CA LEU A 291 -11.52 8.71 -24.82
C LEU A 291 -12.77 7.84 -24.57
N LEU A 292 -13.57 7.69 -25.63
CA LEU A 292 -14.80 6.90 -25.60
C LEU A 292 -14.45 5.43 -25.88
N GLU A 293 -14.77 4.51 -24.98
CA GLU A 293 -14.39 3.09 -25.12
C GLU A 293 -15.04 2.40 -26.31
N TYR A 294 -16.22 2.85 -26.73
CA TYR A 294 -16.91 2.35 -27.92
C TYR A 294 -16.44 2.99 -29.25
N ALA A 295 -15.66 4.07 -29.18
CA ALA A 295 -15.10 4.77 -30.33
C ALA A 295 -13.69 5.35 -30.00
N PRO A 296 -12.72 4.53 -29.56
CA PRO A 296 -11.48 5.04 -28.99
C PRO A 296 -10.62 5.79 -30.02
N LEU A 297 -10.71 5.44 -31.28
CA LEU A 297 -9.94 6.07 -32.37
C LEU A 297 -10.49 7.46 -32.78
N GLU A 298 -11.59 7.92 -32.22
CA GLU A 298 -12.02 9.31 -32.37
C GLU A 298 -11.17 10.28 -31.51
N ASN A 299 -10.55 9.78 -30.43
CA ASN A 299 -9.55 10.56 -29.69
C ASN A 299 -8.25 10.61 -30.50
N SER A 300 -7.85 11.82 -30.90
CA SER A 300 -6.69 12.03 -31.77
C SER A 300 -5.37 11.57 -31.16
N SER A 301 -5.18 11.76 -29.85
CA SER A 301 -3.98 11.34 -29.13
C SER A 301 -3.93 9.83 -28.96
N PHE A 302 -5.05 9.19 -28.64
CA PHE A 302 -5.14 7.74 -28.57
C PHE A 302 -4.90 7.09 -29.93
N ARG A 303 -5.48 7.63 -31.01
CA ARG A 303 -5.24 7.17 -32.38
C ARG A 303 -3.75 7.20 -32.75
N ARG A 304 -3.03 8.28 -32.41
CA ARG A 304 -1.58 8.36 -32.66
C ARG A 304 -0.79 7.28 -31.91
N ILE A 305 -1.18 6.96 -30.66
CA ILE A 305 -0.55 5.88 -29.90
C ILE A 305 -0.92 4.52 -30.52
N TYR A 306 -2.16 4.33 -30.93
CA TYR A 306 -2.62 3.14 -31.63
C TYR A 306 -1.84 2.89 -32.93
N ASP A 307 -1.76 3.91 -33.80
CA ASP A 307 -1.01 3.84 -35.06
C ASP A 307 0.48 3.56 -34.81
N PHE A 308 1.05 4.16 -33.77
CA PHE A 308 2.45 3.90 -33.37
C PHE A 308 2.62 2.43 -32.95
N ALA A 309 1.78 1.92 -32.07
CA ALA A 309 1.86 0.55 -31.55
C ALA A 309 1.75 -0.49 -32.67
N THR A 310 0.72 -0.36 -33.52
CA THR A 310 0.46 -1.28 -34.64
C THR A 310 1.53 -1.20 -35.74
N ASN A 311 2.00 0.01 -36.08
CA ASN A 311 3.05 0.18 -37.09
C ASN A 311 4.42 -0.33 -36.61
N ARG A 312 4.72 -0.25 -35.30
CA ARG A 312 5.95 -0.79 -34.68
C ARG A 312 5.82 -2.27 -34.32
N GLY A 313 4.62 -2.85 -34.39
CA GLY A 313 4.35 -4.25 -34.03
C GLY A 313 4.60 -4.53 -32.54
N VAL A 314 4.27 -3.58 -31.65
CA VAL A 314 4.46 -3.67 -30.20
C VAL A 314 3.13 -3.62 -29.47
N ASP A 315 3.06 -4.28 -28.32
CA ASP A 315 1.97 -4.14 -27.39
C ASP A 315 2.13 -2.86 -26.57
N TYR A 316 1.07 -2.09 -26.33
CA TYR A 316 1.17 -0.78 -25.67
C TYR A 316 0.14 -0.63 -24.55
N ILE A 317 0.57 -0.43 -23.31
CA ILE A 317 -0.30 -0.09 -22.18
C ILE A 317 -0.23 1.42 -21.93
N VAL A 318 -1.38 2.10 -22.06
CA VAL A 318 -1.51 3.54 -21.79
C VAL A 318 -2.54 3.82 -20.72
N GLY A 319 -2.15 4.64 -19.73
CA GLY A 319 -3.09 5.14 -18.73
C GLY A 319 -3.94 6.30 -19.27
N GLY A 320 -5.22 6.33 -18.93
CA GLY A 320 -6.10 7.41 -19.38
C GLY A 320 -7.41 7.51 -18.62
N VAL A 321 -8.09 8.64 -18.79
CA VAL A 321 -9.48 8.81 -18.36
C VAL A 321 -10.39 8.37 -19.50
N THR A 322 -11.15 7.31 -19.28
CA THR A 322 -12.07 6.74 -20.28
C THR A 322 -13.53 6.94 -19.90
N TYR A 323 -14.39 6.80 -20.91
CA TYR A 323 -15.83 6.95 -20.78
C TYR A 323 -16.53 5.75 -21.40
N SER A 324 -17.31 5.03 -20.57
CA SER A 324 -18.23 3.98 -21.02
C SER A 324 -19.69 4.42 -20.91
N ILE A 325 -20.57 3.73 -21.63
CA ILE A 325 -22.02 3.93 -21.53
C ILE A 325 -22.59 2.80 -20.70
N ASP A 326 -23.33 3.14 -19.65
CA ASP A 326 -24.20 2.19 -18.98
C ASP A 326 -25.54 2.18 -19.74
N GLU A 327 -25.74 1.16 -20.58
CA GLU A 327 -26.94 1.01 -21.40
C GLU A 327 -28.21 0.87 -20.53
N THR A 328 -28.10 0.34 -19.31
CA THR A 328 -29.25 0.14 -18.42
C THR A 328 -29.72 1.43 -17.77
N ALA A 329 -28.80 2.35 -17.47
CA ALA A 329 -29.06 3.62 -16.79
C ALA A 329 -29.05 4.82 -17.73
N ALA A 330 -28.75 4.66 -19.03
CA ALA A 330 -28.50 5.73 -20.00
C ALA A 330 -27.52 6.78 -19.48
N LYS A 331 -26.53 6.34 -18.70
CA LYS A 331 -25.56 7.18 -18.00
C LYS A 331 -24.16 6.92 -18.52
N ARG A 332 -23.39 7.99 -18.70
CA ARG A 332 -21.96 7.91 -18.98
C ARG A 332 -21.19 7.71 -17.68
N ASN A 333 -20.41 6.65 -17.62
CA ASN A 333 -19.47 6.39 -16.55
C ASN A 333 -18.08 6.91 -16.92
N THR A 334 -17.35 7.41 -15.93
CA THR A 334 -15.97 7.89 -16.08
C THR A 334 -15.05 6.98 -15.30
N HIS A 335 -13.95 6.57 -15.91
CA HIS A 335 -13.01 5.61 -15.34
C HIS A 335 -11.57 6.13 -15.37
N ASN A 336 -10.77 5.80 -14.36
CA ASN A 336 -9.32 5.81 -14.44
C ASN A 336 -8.90 4.44 -14.97
N THR A 337 -8.28 4.41 -16.15
CA THR A 337 -8.17 3.19 -16.96
C THR A 337 -6.73 2.93 -17.39
N ALA A 338 -6.35 1.66 -17.42
CA ALA A 338 -5.25 1.15 -18.23
C ALA A 338 -5.83 0.55 -19.53
N ALA A 339 -5.49 1.14 -20.68
CA ALA A 339 -5.88 0.64 -21.98
C ALA A 339 -4.70 -0.13 -22.58
N MET A 340 -4.94 -1.39 -22.98
CA MET A 340 -4.01 -2.22 -23.71
C MET A 340 -4.34 -2.17 -25.19
N ILE A 341 -3.37 -1.76 -25.99
CA ILE A 341 -3.41 -1.83 -27.46
C ILE A 341 -2.49 -2.98 -27.83
N PHE A 342 -3.08 -4.05 -28.34
CA PHE A 342 -2.29 -5.17 -28.84
C PHE A 342 -1.69 -4.83 -30.22
N ARG A 343 -0.54 -5.39 -30.52
CA ARG A 343 0.15 -5.21 -31.81
C ARG A 343 -0.72 -5.53 -33.04
N GLU A 344 -1.68 -6.44 -32.85
CA GLU A 344 -2.66 -6.83 -33.88
C GLU A 344 -3.83 -5.84 -34.02
N GLY A 345 -3.86 -4.80 -33.18
CA GLY A 345 -4.87 -3.73 -33.20
C GLY A 345 -6.09 -3.95 -32.31
N ALA A 346 -6.16 -5.06 -31.56
CA ALA A 346 -7.20 -5.22 -30.55
C ALA A 346 -6.97 -4.25 -29.37
N ILE A 347 -8.05 -3.86 -28.69
CA ILE A 347 -7.99 -2.94 -27.53
C ILE A 347 -8.75 -3.57 -26.38
N GLU A 348 -8.14 -3.62 -25.20
CA GLU A 348 -8.77 -4.04 -23.95
C GLU A 348 -8.60 -2.98 -22.87
N TYR A 349 -9.50 -2.95 -21.89
CA TYR A 349 -9.52 -1.97 -20.81
C TYR A 349 -9.53 -2.65 -19.45
N TYR A 350 -8.81 -2.07 -18.51
CA TYR A 350 -8.91 -2.34 -17.08
C TYR A 350 -9.18 -1.03 -16.33
N HIS A 351 -10.25 -0.99 -15.53
CA HIS A 351 -10.62 0.20 -14.76
C HIS A 351 -10.18 0.09 -13.31
N LYS A 352 -9.58 1.16 -12.80
CA LYS A 352 -9.12 1.27 -11.42
C LYS A 352 -10.24 0.97 -10.43
N SER A 353 -9.95 0.13 -9.46
CA SER A 353 -10.92 -0.39 -8.50
C SER A 353 -10.71 0.10 -7.07
N LYS A 354 -9.48 0.51 -6.71
CA LYS A 354 -9.18 1.16 -5.43
C LYS A 354 -8.85 2.62 -5.67
N LEU A 355 -9.87 3.47 -5.47
CA LEU A 355 -9.77 4.91 -5.68
C LEU A 355 -9.13 5.60 -4.47
N VAL A 356 -8.39 6.67 -4.75
CA VAL A 356 -7.85 7.55 -3.70
C VAL A 356 -8.97 8.41 -3.13
N ILE A 357 -9.19 8.28 -1.83
CA ILE A 357 -10.26 8.99 -1.12
C ILE A 357 -10.01 10.50 -1.17
N MET A 358 -11.06 11.29 -1.39
CA MET A 358 -11.05 12.76 -1.53
C MET A 358 -10.26 13.30 -2.74
N ALA A 359 -9.65 12.44 -3.55
CA ALA A 359 -9.05 12.82 -4.81
C ALA A 359 -9.81 12.22 -6.00
N GLU A 360 -10.12 10.93 -5.95
CA GLU A 360 -10.82 10.20 -7.02
C GLU A 360 -12.24 9.76 -6.62
N SER A 361 -12.53 9.79 -5.33
CA SER A 361 -13.87 9.46 -4.80
C SER A 361 -14.22 10.29 -3.58
N THR A 362 -15.48 10.70 -3.47
CA THR A 362 -16.02 11.38 -2.29
C THR A 362 -16.72 10.34 -1.41
N PRO A 363 -16.16 9.97 -0.25
CA PRO A 363 -16.81 9.04 0.66
C PRO A 363 -18.08 9.69 1.24
N PHE A 364 -19.14 8.90 1.44
CA PHE A 364 -20.39 9.36 2.05
C PHE A 364 -20.97 10.64 1.39
N VAL A 365 -21.16 10.59 0.06
CA VAL A 365 -21.59 11.73 -0.79
C VAL A 365 -22.71 12.57 -0.16
N GLY A 366 -23.66 11.97 0.58
CA GLY A 366 -24.73 12.69 1.26
C GLY A 366 -24.27 13.63 2.39
N ILE A 367 -23.15 13.32 3.05
CA ILE A 367 -22.63 14.07 4.22
C ILE A 367 -21.53 15.05 3.78
N PHE A 368 -20.68 14.65 2.84
CA PHE A 368 -19.48 15.39 2.44
C PHE A 368 -19.63 16.20 1.15
N LYS A 369 -20.82 16.23 0.53
CA LYS A 369 -21.10 17.03 -0.67
C LYS A 369 -20.60 18.49 -0.61
N PRO A 370 -20.65 19.22 0.53
CA PRO A 370 -20.07 20.56 0.63
C PRO A 370 -18.53 20.58 0.48
N LEU A 371 -17.84 19.46 0.70
CA LEU A 371 -16.39 19.35 0.60
C LEU A 371 -15.90 18.98 -0.82
N GLU A 372 -16.79 18.62 -1.73
CA GLU A 372 -16.46 18.39 -3.15
C GLU A 372 -15.77 19.59 -3.80
N LYS A 373 -16.06 20.81 -3.32
CA LYS A 373 -15.41 22.04 -3.77
C LYS A 373 -13.90 22.10 -3.50
N PHE A 374 -13.40 21.24 -2.63
CA PHE A 374 -11.99 21.16 -2.26
C PHE A 374 -11.31 19.90 -2.82
N ALA A 375 -12.04 19.06 -3.55
CA ALA A 375 -11.44 17.98 -4.30
C ALA A 375 -10.55 18.57 -5.39
N ILE A 376 -9.35 18.02 -5.57
CA ILE A 376 -8.48 18.45 -6.66
C ILE A 376 -9.17 18.10 -7.97
N ASP A 377 -9.28 19.08 -8.85
CA ASP A 377 -9.70 18.86 -10.23
C ASP A 377 -8.59 18.11 -10.98
N LEU A 378 -8.60 16.78 -10.86
CA LEU A 378 -7.69 15.88 -11.55
C LEU A 378 -8.12 15.75 -13.03
N GLY A 379 -8.04 16.88 -13.77
CA GLY A 379 -8.30 16.88 -15.20
C GLY A 379 -9.77 16.81 -15.61
N GLY A 380 -10.63 17.60 -14.97
CA GLY A 380 -12.04 17.77 -15.35
C GLY A 380 -12.99 16.69 -14.84
N SER A 381 -12.56 15.83 -13.93
CA SER A 381 -13.43 14.89 -13.25
C SER A 381 -13.93 15.46 -11.93
N VAL A 382 -14.85 16.39 -12.01
CA VAL A 382 -15.71 16.74 -10.86
C VAL A 382 -16.70 15.59 -10.68
N GLY A 383 -16.32 14.57 -9.95
CA GLY A 383 -17.15 13.39 -9.70
C GLY A 383 -16.33 12.16 -9.31
N SER A 384 -16.97 11.20 -8.68
CA SER A 384 -16.34 9.93 -8.35
C SER A 384 -16.16 9.07 -9.60
N PHE A 385 -14.96 8.55 -9.85
CA PHE A 385 -14.74 7.55 -10.87
C PHE A 385 -15.57 6.29 -10.60
N THR A 386 -16.02 5.64 -11.66
CA THR A 386 -16.67 4.32 -11.57
C THR A 386 -15.60 3.23 -11.54
N THR A 387 -15.74 2.29 -10.62
CA THR A 387 -14.76 1.21 -10.38
C THR A 387 -15.15 -0.09 -11.07
N GLN A 388 -14.16 -0.89 -11.44
CA GLN A 388 -14.36 -2.28 -11.87
C GLN A 388 -14.43 -3.20 -10.65
N LYS A 389 -15.38 -4.15 -10.64
CA LYS A 389 -15.57 -5.05 -9.50
C LYS A 389 -14.50 -6.14 -9.42
N GLU A 390 -14.17 -6.76 -10.56
CA GLU A 390 -13.21 -7.85 -10.64
C GLU A 390 -11.90 -7.39 -11.29
N ARG A 391 -10.80 -8.03 -10.90
CA ARG A 391 -9.51 -7.84 -11.59
C ARG A 391 -9.58 -8.50 -12.95
N SER A 392 -8.97 -7.87 -13.96
CA SER A 392 -8.70 -8.45 -15.26
C SER A 392 -7.21 -8.39 -15.58
N ILE A 393 -6.77 -9.20 -16.50
CA ILE A 393 -5.40 -9.26 -16.97
C ILE A 393 -5.40 -9.11 -18.48
N PHE A 394 -4.31 -8.59 -19.04
CA PHE A 394 -4.09 -8.56 -20.49
C PHE A 394 -3.28 -9.79 -20.90
N SER A 395 -3.70 -10.47 -21.97
CA SER A 395 -3.04 -11.69 -22.45
C SER A 395 -2.56 -11.48 -23.88
N THR A 396 -1.24 -11.45 -24.05
CA THR A 396 -0.62 -11.30 -25.37
C THR A 396 -0.59 -12.64 -26.14
N SER A 397 -0.47 -12.59 -27.45
CA SER A 397 -0.45 -13.78 -28.32
C SER A 397 0.71 -14.74 -28.03
N ASN A 398 1.80 -14.28 -27.45
CA ASN A 398 2.98 -15.09 -27.08
C ASN A 398 2.99 -15.56 -25.60
N GLY A 399 1.84 -15.50 -24.91
CA GLY A 399 1.67 -16.11 -23.57
C GLY A 399 2.07 -15.23 -22.39
N VAL A 400 2.40 -13.96 -22.62
CA VAL A 400 2.59 -13.00 -21.50
C VAL A 400 1.22 -12.60 -20.96
N LYS A 401 1.00 -12.82 -19.66
CA LYS A 401 -0.23 -12.47 -18.94
C LYS A 401 0.07 -11.39 -17.92
N ILE A 402 -0.38 -10.17 -18.18
CA ILE A 402 -0.01 -8.98 -17.44
C ILE A 402 -1.14 -8.53 -16.53
N GLY A 403 -0.91 -8.51 -15.22
CA GLY A 403 -1.77 -7.77 -14.30
C GLY A 403 -1.29 -6.32 -14.20
N THR A 404 -2.16 -5.36 -14.50
CA THR A 404 -1.82 -3.94 -14.43
C THR A 404 -2.51 -3.29 -13.24
N ALA A 405 -1.76 -3.00 -12.19
CA ALA A 405 -2.27 -2.24 -11.05
C ALA A 405 -2.10 -0.73 -11.29
N ILE A 406 -3.13 0.05 -10.99
CA ILE A 406 -3.10 1.50 -11.19
C ILE A 406 -2.82 2.18 -9.85
N CYS A 407 -1.61 2.74 -9.70
CA CYS A 407 -1.19 3.61 -8.60
C CYS A 407 -1.49 3.00 -7.21
N TYR A 408 -2.42 3.59 -6.49
CA TYR A 408 -2.82 3.23 -5.12
C TYR A 408 -3.25 1.77 -4.94
N GLU A 409 -3.69 1.09 -6.00
CA GLU A 409 -4.03 -0.34 -5.95
C GLU A 409 -2.87 -1.22 -5.50
N SER A 410 -1.64 -0.83 -5.83
CA SER A 410 -0.42 -1.56 -5.46
C SER A 410 -0.13 -1.58 -3.95
N VAL A 411 -0.80 -0.74 -3.16
CA VAL A 411 -0.67 -0.73 -1.70
C VAL A 411 -1.40 -1.91 -1.04
N TYR A 412 -2.40 -2.48 -1.72
CA TYR A 412 -3.31 -3.49 -1.17
C TYR A 412 -2.90 -4.92 -1.56
N GLY A 413 -2.24 -5.67 -0.67
CA GLY A 413 -1.72 -7.01 -0.98
C GLY A 413 -2.81 -8.02 -1.33
N ASP A 414 -3.88 -8.11 -0.55
CA ASP A 414 -4.97 -9.07 -0.79
C ASP A 414 -5.75 -8.75 -2.09
N PHE A 415 -5.87 -7.48 -2.43
CA PHE A 415 -6.41 -7.02 -3.72
C PHE A 415 -5.46 -7.36 -4.88
N TYR A 416 -4.16 -7.14 -4.70
CA TYR A 416 -3.14 -7.34 -5.74
C TYR A 416 -2.98 -8.81 -6.13
N ARG A 417 -3.11 -9.74 -5.17
CA ARG A 417 -3.04 -11.18 -5.45
C ARG A 417 -4.12 -11.68 -6.42
N GLU A 418 -5.26 -10.97 -6.53
CA GLU A 418 -6.34 -11.39 -7.43
C GLU A 418 -5.92 -11.36 -8.91
N TYR A 419 -4.99 -10.49 -9.33
CA TYR A 419 -4.43 -10.54 -10.67
C TYR A 419 -3.71 -11.86 -10.94
N ILE A 420 -2.96 -12.35 -9.94
CA ILE A 420 -2.22 -13.60 -10.05
C ILE A 420 -3.19 -14.80 -10.07
N LEU A 421 -4.25 -14.75 -9.28
CA LEU A 421 -5.32 -15.78 -9.34
C LEU A 421 -6.06 -15.79 -10.68
N LYS A 422 -6.10 -14.69 -11.41
CA LYS A 422 -6.61 -14.61 -12.79
C LYS A 422 -5.56 -15.08 -13.83
N GLY A 423 -4.35 -15.43 -13.40
CA GLY A 423 -3.30 -16.02 -14.21
C GLY A 423 -2.16 -15.08 -14.60
N ALA A 424 -2.06 -13.88 -14.01
CA ALA A 424 -0.93 -12.99 -14.29
C ALA A 424 0.41 -13.66 -13.96
N ASN A 425 1.32 -13.72 -14.95
CA ASN A 425 2.68 -14.25 -14.78
C ASN A 425 3.75 -13.16 -14.67
N VAL A 426 3.38 -11.91 -14.97
CA VAL A 426 4.17 -10.71 -14.74
C VAL A 426 3.22 -9.56 -14.35
N MET A 427 3.71 -8.59 -13.61
CA MET A 427 2.89 -7.45 -13.19
C MET A 427 3.42 -6.14 -13.77
N SER A 428 2.51 -5.21 -14.02
CA SER A 428 2.84 -3.82 -14.25
C SER A 428 2.15 -2.92 -13.23
N ILE A 429 2.77 -1.78 -12.94
CA ILE A 429 2.17 -0.70 -12.13
C ILE A 429 2.31 0.58 -12.93
N ILE A 430 1.20 1.27 -13.18
CA ILE A 430 1.21 2.60 -13.78
C ILE A 430 0.78 3.63 -12.73
N THR A 431 1.52 4.75 -12.63
CA THR A 431 1.29 5.72 -11.56
C THR A 431 1.69 7.14 -11.94
N ASN A 432 1.22 8.11 -11.15
CA ASN A 432 1.65 9.50 -11.20
C ASN A 432 1.94 10.02 -9.79
N ASP A 433 3.17 9.81 -9.32
CA ASP A 433 3.59 10.17 -7.95
C ASP A 433 4.02 11.65 -7.82
N GLY A 434 3.99 12.42 -8.89
CA GLY A 434 4.37 13.83 -8.90
C GLY A 434 3.56 14.73 -7.96
N TRP A 435 2.34 14.30 -7.62
CA TRP A 435 1.46 15.00 -6.68
C TRP A 435 2.06 15.22 -5.29
N TRP A 436 3.06 14.46 -4.91
CA TRP A 436 3.66 14.52 -3.57
C TRP A 436 4.98 15.28 -3.52
N GLY A 437 5.45 15.83 -4.67
CA GLY A 437 6.76 16.46 -4.76
C GLY A 437 7.92 15.53 -4.36
N ASN A 438 9.11 16.04 -4.17
CA ASN A 438 10.26 15.26 -3.72
C ASN A 438 10.20 14.99 -2.20
N THR A 439 9.28 14.14 -1.79
CA THR A 439 9.01 13.79 -0.39
C THR A 439 9.18 12.29 -0.15
N PRO A 440 9.09 11.80 1.09
CA PRO A 440 9.08 10.36 1.36
C PRO A 440 7.93 9.59 0.65
N GLY A 441 6.85 10.25 0.26
CA GLY A 441 5.64 9.60 -0.28
C GLY A 441 5.91 8.74 -1.51
N HIS A 442 6.58 9.28 -2.53
CA HIS A 442 6.89 8.55 -3.76
C HIS A 442 7.86 7.38 -3.53
N ARG A 443 8.80 7.52 -2.56
CA ARG A 443 9.73 6.44 -2.19
C ARG A 443 9.01 5.33 -1.44
N GLN A 444 8.15 5.67 -0.48
CA GLN A 444 7.32 4.70 0.23
C GLN A 444 6.45 3.91 -0.75
N HIS A 445 5.83 4.60 -1.72
CA HIS A 445 5.00 3.96 -2.75
C HIS A 445 5.80 2.99 -3.63
N LEU A 446 7.02 3.36 -4.04
CA LEU A 446 7.93 2.48 -4.76
C LEU A 446 8.29 1.23 -3.94
N HIS A 447 8.66 1.39 -2.66
CA HIS A 447 9.01 0.27 -1.80
C HIS A 447 7.81 -0.64 -1.48
N TYR A 448 6.58 -0.12 -1.48
CA TYR A 448 5.39 -0.98 -1.33
C TYR A 448 5.17 -1.88 -2.55
N ALA A 449 5.59 -1.48 -3.74
CA ALA A 449 5.63 -2.38 -4.89
C ALA A 449 6.58 -3.56 -4.65
N SER A 450 7.73 -3.35 -3.98
CA SER A 450 8.64 -4.43 -3.57
C SER A 450 7.97 -5.46 -2.64
N LEU A 451 7.09 -4.99 -1.73
CA LEU A 451 6.31 -5.91 -0.88
C LEU A 451 5.37 -6.79 -1.72
N ARG A 452 4.74 -6.22 -2.75
CA ARG A 452 3.88 -6.98 -3.68
C ARG A 452 4.65 -8.03 -4.44
N ALA A 453 5.85 -7.70 -4.89
CA ALA A 453 6.72 -8.67 -5.57
C ALA A 453 7.07 -9.86 -4.65
N ILE A 454 7.40 -9.61 -3.37
CA ILE A 454 7.68 -10.68 -2.39
C ILE A 454 6.44 -11.53 -2.11
N GLU A 455 5.29 -10.91 -1.83
CA GLU A 455 4.05 -11.62 -1.51
C GLU A 455 3.58 -12.53 -2.63
N THR A 456 3.78 -12.11 -3.88
CA THR A 456 3.23 -12.80 -5.06
C THR A 456 4.28 -13.54 -5.87
N ARG A 457 5.56 -13.32 -5.61
CA ARG A 457 6.69 -13.81 -6.43
C ARG A 457 6.54 -13.44 -7.90
N ARG A 458 5.99 -12.26 -8.18
CA ARG A 458 5.92 -11.71 -9.53
C ARG A 458 6.89 -10.56 -9.69
N ALA A 459 7.64 -10.58 -10.78
CA ALA A 459 8.42 -9.43 -11.21
C ALA A 459 7.49 -8.30 -11.67
N ILE A 460 7.91 -7.05 -11.50
CA ILE A 460 7.08 -5.86 -11.72
C ILE A 460 7.79 -4.87 -12.63
N ALA A 461 7.12 -4.43 -13.70
CA ALA A 461 7.45 -3.25 -14.47
C ALA A 461 6.63 -2.06 -13.93
N ARG A 462 7.29 -1.10 -13.27
CA ARG A 462 6.64 0.07 -12.70
C ARG A 462 6.94 1.31 -13.53
N CYS A 463 5.89 1.93 -14.07
CA CYS A 463 5.94 3.15 -14.86
C CYS A 463 5.35 4.32 -14.08
N ALA A 464 6.14 5.37 -13.88
CA ALA A 464 5.71 6.62 -13.27
C ALA A 464 5.78 7.76 -14.30
N ASN A 465 4.95 8.79 -14.14
CA ASN A 465 5.05 10.01 -14.97
C ASN A 465 6.27 10.86 -14.54
N THR A 466 6.22 11.39 -13.32
CA THR A 466 7.29 12.24 -12.73
C THR A 466 7.98 11.55 -11.55
N GLY A 467 7.47 10.38 -11.16
CA GLY A 467 7.98 9.56 -10.06
C GLY A 467 9.26 8.79 -10.43
N ILE A 468 9.44 7.64 -9.79
CA ILE A 468 10.51 6.71 -10.09
C ILE A 468 9.92 5.50 -10.79
N SER A 469 10.27 5.32 -12.07
CA SER A 469 9.99 4.08 -12.81
C SER A 469 11.03 3.03 -12.44
N ALA A 470 10.64 1.74 -12.43
CA ALA A 470 11.57 0.71 -12.00
C ALA A 470 11.22 -0.67 -12.53
N PHE A 471 12.22 -1.51 -12.66
CA PHE A 471 12.08 -2.96 -12.72
C PHE A 471 12.35 -3.54 -11.34
N ILE A 472 11.44 -4.40 -10.85
CA ILE A 472 11.52 -5.05 -9.54
C ILE A 472 11.47 -6.56 -9.77
N ASP A 473 12.43 -7.29 -9.22
CA ASP A 473 12.47 -8.75 -9.33
C ASP A 473 11.50 -9.45 -8.38
N LYS A 474 11.33 -10.77 -8.53
CA LYS A 474 10.43 -11.59 -7.68
C LYS A 474 10.84 -11.65 -6.20
N SER A 475 12.05 -11.19 -5.83
CA SER A 475 12.51 -11.04 -4.46
C SER A 475 12.23 -9.65 -3.88
N GLY A 476 11.64 -8.75 -4.69
CA GLY A 476 11.32 -7.37 -4.32
C GLY A 476 12.46 -6.38 -4.57
N ARG A 477 13.62 -6.82 -5.06
CA ARG A 477 14.75 -5.91 -5.32
C ARG A 477 14.51 -5.07 -6.56
N ILE A 478 14.84 -3.79 -6.44
CA ILE A 478 14.84 -2.86 -7.58
C ILE A 478 16.11 -3.15 -8.37
N VAL A 479 15.96 -3.71 -9.58
CA VAL A 479 17.08 -4.08 -10.47
C VAL A 479 17.48 -2.97 -11.41
N ALA A 480 16.56 -2.06 -11.73
CA ALA A 480 16.81 -0.82 -12.45
C ALA A 480 15.77 0.22 -12.03
N ALA A 481 16.19 1.48 -11.95
CA ALA A 481 15.31 2.59 -11.59
C ALA A 481 15.65 3.84 -12.41
N SER A 482 14.61 4.62 -12.70
CA SER A 482 14.74 5.95 -13.29
C SER A 482 15.16 6.99 -12.25
N GLU A 483 15.59 8.16 -12.73
CA GLU A 483 15.75 9.31 -11.87
C GLU A 483 14.41 10.01 -11.63
N TRP A 484 14.25 10.56 -10.43
CA TRP A 484 13.11 11.41 -10.06
C TRP A 484 13.09 12.69 -10.91
N TRP A 485 11.91 13.04 -11.43
CA TRP A 485 11.63 14.30 -12.13
C TRP A 485 12.50 14.53 -13.38
N LYS A 486 12.79 13.46 -14.15
CA LYS A 486 13.48 13.53 -15.44
C LYS A 486 12.73 12.77 -16.52
N PRO A 487 12.62 13.32 -17.76
CA PRO A 487 12.10 12.55 -18.89
C PRO A 487 13.14 11.49 -19.28
N GLN A 488 12.72 10.22 -19.34
CA GLN A 488 13.60 9.09 -19.69
C GLN A 488 12.79 7.83 -19.97
N TYR A 489 13.46 6.81 -20.43
CA TYR A 489 12.90 5.46 -20.56
C TYR A 489 13.81 4.42 -19.89
N LEU A 490 13.23 3.26 -19.57
CA LEU A 490 13.96 2.09 -19.11
C LEU A 490 13.60 0.90 -20.00
N ASN A 491 14.61 0.23 -20.56
CA ASN A 491 14.46 -1.02 -21.29
C ASN A 491 14.89 -2.19 -20.40
N GLY A 492 14.12 -3.27 -20.40
CA GLY A 492 14.46 -4.45 -19.63
C GLY A 492 13.53 -5.62 -19.90
N SER A 493 13.93 -6.78 -19.42
CA SER A 493 13.15 -8.00 -19.51
C SER A 493 12.90 -8.57 -18.12
N LEU A 494 11.68 -9.06 -17.88
CA LEU A 494 11.27 -9.68 -16.64
C LEU A 494 10.91 -11.15 -16.86
N PRO A 495 11.33 -12.05 -15.95
CA PRO A 495 10.94 -13.46 -16.03
C PRO A 495 9.43 -13.61 -15.79
N LEU A 496 8.83 -14.56 -16.50
CA LEU A 496 7.45 -14.97 -16.28
C LEU A 496 7.42 -16.05 -15.20
N GLU A 497 6.56 -15.90 -14.21
CA GLU A 497 6.44 -16.83 -13.09
C GLU A 497 4.99 -17.33 -12.98
N GLU A 498 4.80 -18.65 -12.90
CA GLU A 498 3.47 -19.25 -12.74
C GLU A 498 3.22 -19.82 -11.34
N ARG A 499 4.27 -19.99 -10.53
CA ARG A 499 4.16 -20.50 -9.17
C ARG A 499 3.25 -19.62 -8.32
N LEU A 500 2.33 -20.22 -7.60
CA LEU A 500 1.48 -19.53 -6.63
C LEU A 500 2.09 -19.60 -5.23
N THR A 501 2.25 -18.45 -4.59
CA THR A 501 2.67 -18.41 -3.18
C THR A 501 1.52 -18.82 -2.26
N PHE A 502 1.84 -19.19 -1.02
CA PHE A 502 0.82 -19.47 -0.01
C PHE A 502 -0.10 -18.25 0.20
N PHE A 503 0.47 -17.05 0.23
CA PHE A 503 -0.32 -15.82 0.35
C PHE A 503 -1.25 -15.61 -0.85
N VAL A 504 -0.80 -15.85 -2.07
CA VAL A 504 -1.67 -15.75 -3.27
C VAL A 504 -2.85 -16.72 -3.16
N THR A 505 -2.58 -17.97 -2.81
CA THR A 505 -3.63 -19.01 -2.77
C THR A 505 -4.62 -18.77 -1.62
N ASN A 506 -4.12 -18.44 -0.43
CA ASN A 506 -4.93 -18.41 0.79
C ASN A 506 -5.36 -17.00 1.22
N GLY A 507 -4.76 -15.94 0.67
CA GLY A 507 -4.99 -14.56 1.08
C GLY A 507 -4.52 -14.28 2.50
N ASP A 508 -5.06 -13.23 3.10
CA ASP A 508 -4.73 -12.81 4.45
C ASP A 508 -5.34 -13.73 5.52
N VAL A 509 -4.66 -14.83 5.79
CA VAL A 509 -5.05 -15.80 6.84
C VAL A 509 -4.92 -15.18 8.23
N ILE A 510 -3.85 -14.40 8.47
CA ILE A 510 -3.58 -13.81 9.79
C ILE A 510 -4.71 -12.86 10.18
N GLY A 511 -5.12 -11.98 9.27
CA GLY A 511 -6.21 -11.05 9.53
C GLY A 511 -7.54 -11.73 9.76
N ARG A 512 -7.88 -12.76 8.96
CA ARG A 512 -9.13 -13.53 9.14
C ARG A 512 -9.16 -14.25 10.48
N VAL A 513 -8.06 -14.90 10.87
CA VAL A 513 -7.95 -15.56 12.19
C VAL A 513 -8.02 -14.53 13.31
N ALA A 514 -7.34 -13.39 13.16
CA ALA A 514 -7.39 -12.31 14.13
C ALA A 514 -8.82 -11.75 14.28
N LEU A 515 -9.55 -11.56 13.19
CA LEU A 515 -10.94 -11.09 13.23
C LEU A 515 -11.86 -12.06 13.95
N PHE A 516 -11.72 -13.36 13.70
CA PHE A 516 -12.46 -14.40 14.42
C PHE A 516 -12.16 -14.38 15.92
N LEU A 517 -10.88 -14.36 16.30
CA LEU A 517 -10.44 -14.33 17.70
C LEU A 517 -10.82 -13.01 18.39
N PHE A 518 -10.86 -11.89 17.67
CA PHE A 518 -11.32 -10.61 18.20
C PHE A 518 -12.74 -10.70 18.74
N TRP A 519 -13.67 -11.28 17.99
CA TRP A 519 -15.04 -11.40 18.42
C TRP A 519 -15.17 -12.32 19.65
N LEU A 520 -14.43 -13.43 19.70
CA LEU A 520 -14.43 -14.33 20.88
C LEU A 520 -13.93 -13.61 22.14
N LEU A 521 -12.81 -12.89 22.03
CA LEU A 521 -12.23 -12.18 23.16
C LEU A 521 -13.07 -10.95 23.57
N LEU A 522 -13.73 -10.30 22.63
CA LEU A 522 -14.63 -9.19 22.92
C LEU A 522 -15.84 -9.67 23.71
N ILE A 523 -16.48 -10.76 23.27
CA ILE A 523 -17.61 -11.40 24.00
C ILE A 523 -17.17 -11.78 25.42
N MET A 524 -16.02 -12.45 25.58
CA MET A 524 -15.46 -12.78 26.89
C MET A 524 -15.28 -11.52 27.77
N GLY A 525 -14.76 -10.43 27.18
CA GLY A 525 -14.59 -9.15 27.89
C GLY A 525 -15.92 -8.56 28.34
N VAL A 526 -16.94 -8.59 27.49
CA VAL A 526 -18.30 -8.11 27.82
C VAL A 526 -18.90 -8.94 28.94
N VAL A 527 -18.86 -10.27 28.87
CA VAL A 527 -19.36 -11.17 29.91
C VAL A 527 -18.68 -10.88 31.25
N ARG A 528 -17.35 -10.75 31.26
CA ARG A 528 -16.61 -10.39 32.49
C ARG A 528 -16.99 -9.02 33.05
N ALA A 529 -17.26 -8.04 32.19
CA ALA A 529 -17.70 -6.72 32.62
C ALA A 529 -19.08 -6.77 33.30
N LEU A 530 -20.02 -7.54 32.73
CA LEU A 530 -21.37 -7.72 33.27
C LEU A 530 -21.38 -8.51 34.58
N THR A 531 -20.57 -9.56 34.70
CA THR A 531 -20.49 -10.39 35.91
C THR A 531 -19.83 -9.64 37.07
N ARG A 532 -18.78 -8.86 36.83
CA ARG A 532 -18.17 -8.01 37.87
C ARG A 532 -19.12 -6.94 38.40
N GLY A 533 -19.97 -6.36 37.55
CA GLY A 533 -20.98 -5.39 37.97
C GLY A 533 -22.05 -5.98 38.92
N LYS A 534 -22.32 -7.29 38.82
CA LYS A 534 -23.29 -8.01 39.70
C LYS A 534 -22.70 -8.44 41.04
N LEU A 535 -21.37 -8.53 41.16
CA LEU A 535 -20.67 -8.96 42.38
C LEU A 535 -20.31 -7.80 43.33
N SER A 536 -20.76 -6.58 43.03
CA SER A 536 -20.50 -5.37 43.83
C SER A 536 -21.77 -4.67 44.36
N PRO A 537 -22.78 -5.34 44.90
CA PRO A 537 -23.75 -4.69 45.74
C PRO A 537 -23.93 -5.44 47.07
N GLN A 538 -22.92 -5.43 47.93
CA GLN A 538 -23.11 -5.69 49.36
C GLN A 538 -21.97 -5.07 50.12
N GLY A 539 -22.23 -3.92 50.74
CA GLY A 539 -21.27 -3.25 51.63
C GLY A 539 -21.50 -1.74 51.72
N LYS A 540 -22.75 -1.33 51.95
CA LYS A 540 -23.10 -0.06 52.58
C LYS A 540 -24.25 -0.37 53.53
N GLU A 541 -23.91 -0.79 54.70
CA GLU A 541 -24.60 -0.48 55.95
C GLU A 541 -23.63 0.19 56.89
#